data_245bd764d37c24642cc4abebcfebeba6
#
_entry.id   245bd764d37c24642cc4abebcfebeba6
#
_cell.length_a   1.000
_cell.length_b   1.000
_cell.length_c   1.000
_cell.angle_alpha   90.00
_cell.angle_beta   90.00
_cell.angle_gamma   90.00
#
_symmetry.space_group_name_H-M   'P 1'
#
loop_
_entity.id
_entity.type
_entity.pdbx_description
1 polymer ?
#
loop_
_entity_poly.entity_id
_entity_poly.type
_entity_poly.pdbx_seq_one_letter_code
_entity_poly.pdbx_strand_id
1 'polypeptide(L)'
;MKAILYIMLLIFVSCGGNNNSNFEKNRNEQTQKITNTVKTINELKIDLRKSMIDYIKTGDAEYGEKDVNECFFIIDNFLIDVKNSKSKKDGLSIVKNTVLQLNNINKKTNFSLIETMERENIAEIINLAGYEKGYNAKDEDITEQWREW
;
A
#
# COMPACT_ATOMS: atom_id res chain seq x y z
N MET A 1 12.40 -20.05 76.33
CA MET A 1 11.48 -18.98 76.75
C MET A 1 10.51 -18.72 75.63
N LYS A 2 9.23 -18.81 75.93
CA LYS A 2 8.09 -18.86 75.05
C LYS A 2 7.79 -17.47 74.49
N ALA A 3 7.61 -17.35 73.19
CA ALA A 3 7.02 -16.15 72.57
C ALA A 3 5.81 -16.57 71.76
N ILE A 4 4.70 -15.95 72.09
CA ILE A 4 3.34 -16.28 71.64
C ILE A 4 3.04 -15.57 70.31
N LEU A 5 2.51 -16.34 69.40
CA LEU A 5 2.02 -15.97 68.10
C LEU A 5 0.66 -15.23 68.24
N TYR A 6 0.52 -14.03 67.65
CA TYR A 6 -0.77 -13.37 67.45
C TYR A 6 -1.07 -13.27 65.98
N ILE A 7 -2.02 -14.09 65.54
CA ILE A 7 -2.59 -14.03 64.20
C ILE A 7 -3.73 -13.03 64.26
N MET A 8 -3.60 -11.91 63.54
CA MET A 8 -4.72 -11.02 63.27
C MET A 8 -5.25 -11.33 61.85
N LEU A 9 -6.41 -11.92 61.80
CA LEU A 9 -7.18 -12.21 60.59
C LEU A 9 -7.97 -10.94 60.25
N LEU A 10 -7.57 -10.23 59.19
CA LEU A 10 -8.38 -9.14 58.60
C LEU A 10 -9.04 -9.66 57.34
N ILE A 11 -10.33 -9.86 57.45
CA ILE A 11 -11.21 -10.18 56.30
C ILE A 11 -11.54 -8.82 55.63
N PHE A 12 -10.99 -8.61 54.43
CA PHE A 12 -11.49 -7.56 53.53
C PHE A 12 -12.49 -8.17 52.58
N VAL A 13 -13.77 -7.87 52.82
CA VAL A 13 -14.82 -8.01 51.82
C VAL A 13 -14.61 -6.92 50.82
N SER A 14 -14.22 -7.26 49.60
CA SER A 14 -14.23 -6.34 48.45
C SER A 14 -15.39 -6.68 47.57
N CYS A 15 -16.41 -5.86 47.66
CA CYS A 15 -17.50 -5.82 46.66
C CYS A 15 -17.01 -5.16 45.37
N GLY A 16 -17.32 -5.79 44.28
CA GLY A 16 -17.88 -5.09 43.13
C GLY A 16 -16.97 -4.54 42.09
N GLY A 17 -17.32 -4.81 40.89
CA GLY A 17 -17.02 -3.96 39.77
C GLY A 17 -16.38 -4.64 38.58
N ASN A 18 -17.19 -5.44 37.92
CA ASN A 18 -16.84 -6.06 36.65
C ASN A 18 -17.00 -5.03 35.51
N ASN A 19 -16.05 -4.09 35.33
CA ASN A 19 -16.07 -3.09 34.27
C ASN A 19 -14.80 -3.09 33.39
N ASN A 20 -13.85 -4.02 33.58
CA ASN A 20 -12.60 -4.03 32.80
C ASN A 20 -12.70 -4.83 31.47
N SER A 21 -13.68 -5.70 31.31
CA SER A 21 -13.77 -6.54 30.10
C SER A 21 -14.20 -5.78 28.85
N ASN A 22 -14.99 -4.71 29.01
CA ASN A 22 -15.45 -3.92 27.85
C ASN A 22 -14.41 -2.90 27.36
N PHE A 23 -13.51 -2.46 28.23
CA PHE A 23 -12.47 -1.50 27.87
C PHE A 23 -11.30 -2.16 27.11
N GLU A 24 -10.95 -3.39 27.51
CA GLU A 24 -9.93 -4.16 26.77
C GLU A 24 -10.44 -4.70 25.44
N LYS A 25 -11.72 -5.09 25.36
CA LYS A 25 -12.32 -5.53 24.11
C LYS A 25 -12.39 -4.39 23.08
N ASN A 26 -12.78 -3.19 23.49
CA ASN A 26 -12.79 -2.02 22.61
C ASN A 26 -11.37 -1.57 22.18
N ARG A 27 -10.37 -1.74 23.05
CA ARG A 27 -8.98 -1.44 22.70
C ARG A 27 -8.44 -2.43 21.67
N ASN A 28 -8.75 -3.70 21.79
CA ASN A 28 -8.35 -4.73 20.83
C ASN A 28 -9.04 -4.60 19.50
N GLU A 29 -10.34 -4.24 19.47
CA GLU A 29 -11.06 -3.96 18.22
C GLU A 29 -10.57 -2.68 17.50
N GLN A 30 -10.17 -1.64 18.26
CA GLN A 30 -9.55 -0.45 17.68
C GLN A 30 -8.11 -0.69 17.20
N THR A 31 -7.35 -1.55 17.89
CA THR A 31 -5.98 -1.90 17.48
C THR A 31 -5.99 -2.79 16.23
N GLN A 32 -6.99 -3.65 16.04
CA GLN A 32 -7.17 -4.42 14.81
C GLN A 32 -7.62 -3.58 13.60
N LYS A 33 -8.16 -2.38 13.81
CA LYS A 33 -8.63 -1.49 12.73
C LYS A 33 -7.54 -0.56 12.19
N ILE A 34 -6.33 -0.58 12.73
CA ILE A 34 -5.18 0.26 12.30
C ILE A 34 -3.98 -0.62 11.90
N THR A 35 -4.17 -1.86 11.55
CA THR A 35 -3.22 -2.51 10.67
C THR A 35 -3.54 -2.01 9.27
N ASN A 36 -2.93 -0.91 8.86
CA ASN A 36 -2.76 -0.60 7.44
C ASN A 36 -1.99 -1.79 6.86
N THR A 37 -2.73 -2.78 6.38
CA THR A 37 -2.14 -3.91 5.67
C THR A 37 -1.53 -3.31 4.41
N VAL A 38 -0.21 -3.24 4.37
CA VAL A 38 0.51 -2.81 3.15
C VAL A 38 0.07 -3.76 2.05
N LYS A 39 -0.58 -3.22 1.02
CA LYS A 39 -1.03 -4.01 -0.12
C LYS A 39 0.18 -4.59 -0.84
N THR A 40 0.06 -5.79 -1.31
CA THR A 40 1.04 -6.41 -2.20
C THR A 40 0.95 -5.79 -3.59
N ILE A 41 2.03 -5.90 -4.38
CA ILE A 41 2.03 -5.47 -5.80
C ILE A 41 0.87 -6.08 -6.58
N ASN A 42 0.52 -7.35 -6.32
CA ASN A 42 -0.61 -8.00 -6.97
C ASN A 42 -1.95 -7.38 -6.60
N GLU A 43 -2.18 -7.07 -5.34
CA GLU A 43 -3.41 -6.41 -4.88
C GLU A 43 -3.55 -5.01 -5.48
N LEU A 44 -2.46 -4.24 -5.52
CA LEU A 44 -2.43 -2.92 -6.17
C LEU A 44 -2.76 -3.02 -7.67
N LYS A 45 -2.22 -4.03 -8.37
CA LYS A 45 -2.54 -4.27 -9.79
C LYS A 45 -4.01 -4.64 -10.01
N ILE A 46 -4.59 -5.45 -9.13
CA ILE A 46 -6.02 -5.82 -9.20
C ILE A 46 -6.88 -4.57 -8.99
N ASP A 47 -6.59 -3.77 -7.98
CA ASP A 47 -7.35 -2.55 -7.67
C ASP A 47 -7.23 -1.52 -8.81
N LEU A 48 -6.01 -1.33 -9.34
CA LEU A 48 -5.76 -0.44 -10.47
C LEU A 48 -6.57 -0.85 -11.72
N ARG A 49 -6.52 -2.13 -12.08
CA ARG A 49 -7.29 -2.63 -13.25
C ARG A 49 -8.78 -2.47 -13.02
N LYS A 50 -9.25 -2.80 -11.84
CA LYS A 50 -10.66 -2.68 -11.48
C LYS A 50 -11.13 -1.23 -11.59
N SER A 51 -10.40 -0.28 -11.03
CA SER A 51 -10.71 1.15 -11.11
C SER A 51 -10.85 1.61 -12.56
N MET A 52 -9.85 1.35 -13.40
CA MET A 52 -9.87 1.74 -14.81
C MET A 52 -11.03 1.12 -15.59
N ILE A 53 -11.30 -0.18 -15.41
CA ILE A 53 -12.39 -0.87 -16.13
C ILE A 53 -13.75 -0.42 -15.63
N ASP A 54 -13.91 -0.17 -14.33
CA ASP A 54 -15.18 0.31 -13.79
C ASP A 54 -15.47 1.74 -14.27
N TYR A 55 -14.44 2.58 -14.44
CA TYR A 55 -14.62 3.91 -15.01
C TYR A 55 -15.02 3.86 -16.51
N ILE A 56 -14.44 2.95 -17.29
CA ILE A 56 -14.90 2.74 -18.70
C ILE A 56 -16.41 2.42 -18.75
N LYS A 57 -16.92 1.62 -17.79
CA LYS A 57 -18.34 1.22 -17.75
C LYS A 57 -19.30 2.38 -17.46
N THR A 58 -18.83 3.47 -16.87
CA THR A 58 -19.67 4.68 -16.66
C THR A 58 -20.01 5.36 -17.97
N GLY A 59 -19.19 5.19 -18.99
CA GLY A 59 -19.33 5.86 -20.30
C GLY A 59 -18.64 7.23 -20.36
N ASP A 60 -17.99 7.68 -19.26
CA ASP A 60 -17.34 8.98 -19.17
C ASP A 60 -15.84 8.93 -19.50
N ALA A 61 -15.25 7.73 -19.58
CA ALA A 61 -13.82 7.56 -19.83
C ALA A 61 -13.42 7.97 -21.25
N GLU A 62 -12.35 8.77 -21.36
CA GLU A 62 -11.74 9.15 -22.66
C GLU A 62 -10.73 8.10 -23.15
N TYR A 63 -10.68 6.92 -22.54
CA TYR A 63 -9.83 5.79 -22.90
C TYR A 63 -10.63 4.49 -22.91
N GLY A 64 -10.06 3.44 -23.48
CA GLY A 64 -10.71 2.13 -23.60
C GLY A 64 -9.85 0.99 -23.04
N GLU A 65 -10.38 -0.23 -23.08
CA GLU A 65 -9.68 -1.43 -22.60
C GLU A 65 -8.31 -1.63 -23.27
N LYS A 66 -8.12 -1.17 -24.51
CA LYS A 66 -6.83 -1.23 -25.20
C LYS A 66 -5.78 -0.41 -24.47
N ASP A 67 -6.13 0.79 -24.00
CA ASP A 67 -5.22 1.69 -23.30
C ASP A 67 -4.90 1.15 -21.92
N VAL A 68 -5.88 0.57 -21.22
CA VAL A 68 -5.67 -0.16 -19.96
C VAL A 68 -4.69 -1.32 -20.18
N ASN A 69 -4.86 -2.11 -21.23
CA ASN A 69 -3.96 -3.23 -21.52
C ASN A 69 -2.54 -2.75 -21.87
N GLU A 70 -2.38 -1.63 -22.59
CA GLU A 70 -1.06 -1.01 -22.86
C GLU A 70 -0.40 -0.55 -21.53
N CYS A 71 -1.15 0.09 -20.63
CA CYS A 71 -0.66 0.48 -19.31
C CYS A 71 -0.17 -0.73 -18.50
N PHE A 72 -0.95 -1.82 -18.47
CA PHE A 72 -0.54 -3.04 -17.76
C PHE A 72 0.64 -3.74 -18.40
N PHE A 73 0.77 -3.71 -19.72
CA PHE A 73 1.95 -4.22 -20.41
C PHE A 73 3.23 -3.47 -20.00
N ILE A 74 3.15 -2.14 -19.86
CA ILE A 74 4.27 -1.32 -19.37
C ILE A 74 4.64 -1.71 -17.92
N ILE A 75 3.65 -1.84 -17.04
CA ILE A 75 3.87 -2.21 -15.62
C ILE A 75 4.45 -3.62 -15.51
N ASP A 76 3.94 -4.59 -16.27
CA ASP A 76 4.41 -5.98 -16.22
C ASP A 76 5.84 -6.11 -16.71
N ASN A 77 6.20 -5.43 -17.79
CA ASN A 77 7.59 -5.36 -18.27
C ASN A 77 8.51 -4.70 -17.23
N PHE A 78 8.08 -3.60 -16.61
CA PHE A 78 8.80 -2.97 -15.51
C PHE A 78 9.13 -3.96 -14.39
N LEU A 79 8.15 -4.73 -13.92
CA LEU A 79 8.33 -5.69 -12.83
C LEU A 79 9.32 -6.80 -13.20
N ILE A 80 9.30 -7.25 -14.46
CA ILE A 80 10.27 -8.22 -14.98
C ILE A 80 11.68 -7.61 -15.03
N ASP A 81 11.79 -6.40 -15.59
CA ASP A 81 13.07 -5.74 -15.82
C ASP A 81 13.74 -5.33 -14.50
N VAL A 82 12.98 -4.74 -13.56
CA VAL A 82 13.53 -4.36 -12.25
C VAL A 82 13.96 -5.58 -11.46
N LYS A 83 13.21 -6.69 -11.52
CA LYS A 83 13.60 -7.96 -10.89
C LYS A 83 14.94 -8.47 -11.42
N ASN A 84 15.20 -8.32 -12.71
CA ASN A 84 16.42 -8.80 -13.38
C ASN A 84 17.58 -7.81 -13.33
N SER A 85 17.35 -6.56 -12.90
CA SER A 85 18.36 -5.51 -12.82
C SER A 85 19.51 -5.90 -11.87
N LYS A 86 20.72 -5.44 -12.19
CA LYS A 86 21.94 -5.87 -11.51
C LYS A 86 22.50 -4.81 -10.55
N SER A 87 21.99 -3.58 -10.61
CA SER A 87 22.45 -2.48 -9.77
C SER A 87 21.35 -1.47 -9.53
N LYS A 88 21.48 -0.64 -8.48
CA LYS A 88 20.59 0.49 -8.22
C LYS A 88 20.51 1.44 -9.42
N LYS A 89 21.65 1.75 -10.06
CA LYS A 89 21.70 2.62 -11.25
C LYS A 89 20.88 2.04 -12.40
N ASP A 90 21.01 0.74 -12.66
CA ASP A 90 20.25 0.02 -13.66
C ASP A 90 18.76 0.04 -13.35
N GLY A 91 18.38 -0.31 -12.10
CA GLY A 91 16.98 -0.27 -11.64
C GLY A 91 16.35 1.12 -11.76
N LEU A 92 17.04 2.19 -11.36
CA LEU A 92 16.53 3.56 -11.50
C LEU A 92 16.40 4.00 -12.96
N SER A 93 17.26 3.50 -13.87
CA SER A 93 17.10 3.73 -15.31
C SER A 93 15.83 3.05 -15.85
N ILE A 94 15.52 1.83 -15.38
CA ILE A 94 14.29 1.10 -15.70
C ILE A 94 13.06 1.88 -15.19
N VAL A 95 13.08 2.35 -13.93
CA VAL A 95 12.02 3.19 -13.36
C VAL A 95 11.77 4.42 -14.25
N LYS A 96 12.83 5.19 -14.56
CA LYS A 96 12.73 6.37 -15.43
C LYS A 96 12.05 6.02 -16.76
N ASN A 97 12.51 4.98 -17.44
CA ASN A 97 11.97 4.60 -18.75
C ASN A 97 10.48 4.20 -18.64
N THR A 98 10.10 3.51 -17.59
CA THR A 98 8.71 3.11 -17.31
C THR A 98 7.82 4.33 -17.10
N VAL A 99 8.25 5.27 -16.24
CA VAL A 99 7.49 6.50 -15.96
C VAL A 99 7.30 7.32 -17.25
N LEU A 100 8.33 7.45 -18.09
CA LEU A 100 8.21 8.15 -19.37
C LEU A 100 7.25 7.45 -20.34
N GLN A 101 7.18 6.11 -20.36
CA GLN A 101 6.18 5.39 -21.15
C GLN A 101 4.76 5.63 -20.61
N LEU A 102 4.57 5.63 -19.28
CA LEU A 102 3.29 5.95 -18.65
C LEU A 102 2.86 7.41 -18.91
N ASN A 103 3.78 8.38 -18.88
CA ASN A 103 3.49 9.75 -19.31
C ASN A 103 2.97 9.79 -20.75
N ASN A 104 3.61 9.06 -21.66
CA ASN A 104 3.23 9.03 -23.08
C ASN A 104 1.84 8.45 -23.30
N ILE A 105 1.49 7.32 -22.64
CA ILE A 105 0.15 6.75 -22.79
C ILE A 105 -0.91 7.66 -22.15
N ASN A 106 -0.63 8.24 -20.98
CA ASN A 106 -1.56 9.17 -20.33
C ASN A 106 -1.83 10.42 -21.20
N LYS A 107 -0.78 10.94 -21.86
CA LYS A 107 -0.94 12.05 -22.81
C LYS A 107 -1.79 11.68 -24.03
N LYS A 108 -1.65 10.46 -24.57
CA LYS A 108 -2.47 9.96 -25.70
C LYS A 108 -3.96 9.89 -25.35
N THR A 109 -4.29 9.74 -24.08
CA THR A 109 -5.66 9.67 -23.55
C THR A 109 -6.11 10.98 -22.91
N ASN A 110 -5.56 12.12 -23.35
CA ASN A 110 -5.86 13.46 -22.82
C ASN A 110 -5.69 13.56 -21.28
N PHE A 111 -4.72 12.83 -20.71
CA PHE A 111 -4.45 12.75 -19.28
C PHE A 111 -5.58 12.13 -18.43
N SER A 112 -6.49 11.37 -19.05
CA SER A 112 -7.62 10.74 -18.37
C SER A 112 -7.37 9.31 -17.89
N LEU A 113 -6.29 8.64 -18.38
CA LEU A 113 -6.00 7.24 -18.03
C LEU A 113 -5.42 7.10 -16.62
N ILE A 114 -4.57 8.05 -16.21
CA ILE A 114 -3.89 8.04 -14.91
C ILE A 114 -4.30 9.28 -14.14
N GLU A 115 -5.36 9.14 -13.37
CA GLU A 115 -5.85 10.16 -12.45
C GLU A 115 -5.35 9.89 -11.01
N THR A 116 -5.98 10.47 -10.00
CA THR A 116 -5.47 10.42 -8.62
C THR A 116 -5.30 8.99 -8.08
N MET A 117 -6.31 8.13 -8.25
CA MET A 117 -6.28 6.76 -7.71
C MET A 117 -5.29 5.87 -8.49
N GLU A 118 -5.28 6.01 -9.81
CA GLU A 118 -4.37 5.27 -10.69
C GLU A 118 -2.91 5.67 -10.41
N ARG A 119 -2.66 6.97 -10.24
CA ARG A 119 -1.36 7.52 -9.87
C ARG A 119 -0.83 6.92 -8.58
N GLU A 120 -1.65 6.89 -7.53
CA GLU A 120 -1.26 6.34 -6.24
C GLU A 120 -0.91 4.85 -6.35
N ASN A 121 -1.74 4.06 -7.02
CA ASN A 121 -1.50 2.64 -7.22
C ASN A 121 -0.23 2.37 -8.05
N ILE A 122 -0.03 3.11 -9.15
CA ILE A 122 1.13 2.93 -10.03
C ILE A 122 2.42 3.33 -9.31
N ALA A 123 2.44 4.48 -8.63
CA ALA A 123 3.59 4.93 -7.87
C ALA A 123 3.95 3.91 -6.78
N GLU A 124 2.97 3.41 -6.04
CA GLU A 124 3.19 2.41 -5.00
C GLU A 124 3.73 1.08 -5.57
N ILE A 125 3.22 0.60 -6.71
CA ILE A 125 3.76 -0.60 -7.40
C ILE A 125 5.25 -0.41 -7.71
N ILE A 126 5.61 0.75 -8.27
CA ILE A 126 7.01 1.03 -8.68
C ILE A 126 7.90 1.17 -7.44
N ASN A 127 7.44 1.89 -6.41
CA ASN A 127 8.18 2.12 -5.18
C ASN A 127 8.41 0.82 -4.40
N LEU A 128 7.38 -0.04 -4.28
CA LEU A 128 7.52 -1.35 -3.63
C LEU A 128 8.50 -2.26 -4.36
N ALA A 129 8.42 -2.33 -5.69
CA ALA A 129 9.34 -3.15 -6.48
C ALA A 129 10.79 -2.66 -6.36
N GLY A 130 11.01 -1.35 -6.31
CA GLY A 130 12.32 -0.75 -6.05
C GLY A 130 12.81 -1.03 -4.62
N TYR A 131 11.92 -0.93 -3.63
CA TYR A 131 12.23 -1.23 -2.24
C TYR A 131 12.62 -2.70 -2.03
N GLU A 132 11.90 -3.65 -2.63
CA GLU A 132 12.25 -5.08 -2.61
C GLU A 132 13.64 -5.37 -3.18
N LYS A 133 14.12 -4.54 -4.11
CA LYS A 133 15.47 -4.59 -4.67
C LYS A 133 16.50 -3.82 -3.84
N GLY A 134 16.09 -3.10 -2.79
CA GLY A 134 16.96 -2.25 -2.00
C GLY A 134 17.42 -0.97 -2.74
N TYR A 135 16.64 -0.49 -3.70
CA TYR A 135 16.98 0.68 -4.52
C TYR A 135 16.49 2.00 -3.93
N ASN A 136 15.46 1.97 -3.09
CA ASN A 136 14.89 3.13 -2.39
C ASN A 136 14.57 2.79 -0.93
N ALA A 137 14.38 3.82 -0.10
CA ALA A 137 13.80 3.68 1.21
C ALA A 137 12.29 3.41 1.10
N LYS A 138 11.68 2.93 2.20
CA LYS A 138 10.26 2.56 2.21
C LYS A 138 9.32 3.72 1.85
N ASP A 139 9.68 4.93 2.29
CA ASP A 139 8.88 6.14 2.11
C ASP A 139 9.44 7.05 1.00
N GLU A 140 10.35 6.54 0.17
CA GLU A 140 10.96 7.29 -0.94
C GLU A 140 10.20 7.04 -2.23
N ASP A 141 9.66 8.10 -2.83
CA ASP A 141 9.04 8.06 -4.14
C ASP A 141 10.08 8.24 -5.25
N ILE A 142 10.48 7.14 -5.87
CA ILE A 142 11.46 7.13 -6.96
C ILE A 142 10.87 7.45 -8.32
N THR A 143 9.57 7.78 -8.39
CA THR A 143 8.91 8.14 -9.65
C THR A 143 8.75 9.65 -9.81
N GLU A 144 8.70 10.40 -8.71
CA GLU A 144 8.29 11.80 -8.63
C GLU A 144 9.00 12.71 -9.63
N GLN A 145 10.32 12.55 -9.76
CA GLN A 145 11.13 13.46 -10.62
C GLN A 145 10.84 13.35 -12.13
N TRP A 146 10.09 12.32 -12.58
CA TRP A 146 9.79 12.10 -13.99
C TRP A 146 8.30 12.05 -14.31
N ARG A 147 7.43 12.04 -13.29
CA ARG A 147 5.98 11.99 -13.47
C ARG A 147 5.42 13.30 -14.04
N GLU A 148 4.47 13.16 -14.95
CA GLU A 148 3.64 14.23 -15.49
C GLU A 148 2.13 13.98 -15.21
N TRP A 149 1.84 13.04 -14.34
CA TRP A 149 0.50 12.61 -13.89
C TRP A 149 0.35 12.58 -12.37
#